data_7994bf936e82f9d3b6ed6adfcc283211
#
_entry.id   7994bf936e82f9d3b6ed6adfcc283211
#
_cell.length_a   1.000
_cell.length_b   1.000
_cell.length_c   1.000
_cell.angle_alpha   90.00
_cell.angle_beta   90.00
_cell.angle_gamma   90.00
#
_symmetry.space_group_name_H-M   'P 1'
#
loop_
_entity.id
_entity.type
_entity.pdbx_description
1 polymer ?
#
loop_
_entity_poly.entity_id
_entity_poly.type
_entity_poly.pdbx_seq_one_letter_code
_entity_poly.pdbx_strand_id
1 'polypeptide(L)'
;ISLYLPSGSSGPERQASKFRFLDAFLPHLEALRRSGREIVLCGDWNIAHQPIDLKNWRSNQKNSGFLPEERAWLTRVFDELGFVDVFRRVDPRPERYTWWSNRGQAWAKNVGWRIDYQIATPGIAARARSASIYVNRRFSDHAPLVIDYDYELRPASGA
;
A
#
# COMPACT_ATOMS: atom_id res chain seq x y z
N ILE A 1 7.75 -4.39 9.27
CA ILE A 1 8.70 -4.09 8.17
C ILE A 1 8.32 -2.75 7.57
N SER A 2 9.28 -1.80 7.53
CA SER A 2 9.11 -0.53 6.82
C SER A 2 9.55 -0.68 5.38
N LEU A 3 8.75 -0.17 4.45
CA LEU A 3 8.94 -0.35 3.01
C LEU A 3 8.76 0.97 2.26
N TYR A 4 9.61 1.17 1.27
CA TYR A 4 9.42 2.15 0.20
C TYR A 4 9.66 1.49 -1.15
N LEU A 5 8.61 1.30 -1.95
CA LEU A 5 8.75 0.82 -3.31
C LEU A 5 9.22 1.96 -4.23
N PRO A 6 10.13 1.68 -5.17
CA PRO A 6 10.55 2.70 -6.13
C PRO A 6 9.39 3.31 -6.91
N SER A 7 9.38 4.63 -7.07
CA SER A 7 8.48 5.29 -8.01
C SER A 7 9.01 5.17 -9.44
N GLY A 8 8.13 4.90 -10.39
CA GLY A 8 8.43 4.87 -11.82
C GLY A 8 8.10 6.18 -12.56
N SER A 9 7.58 7.19 -11.85
CA SER A 9 7.02 8.40 -12.47
C SER A 9 8.04 9.33 -13.17
N SER A 10 9.35 9.15 -12.92
CA SER A 10 10.41 9.99 -13.46
C SER A 10 10.99 9.48 -14.80
N GLY A 11 10.27 8.64 -15.52
CA GLY A 11 10.63 8.20 -16.86
C GLY A 11 10.85 6.69 -17.01
N PRO A 12 11.12 6.23 -18.26
CA PRO A 12 11.16 4.80 -18.58
C PRO A 12 12.19 4.00 -17.79
N GLU A 13 13.37 4.57 -17.54
CA GLU A 13 14.44 3.91 -16.77
C GLU A 13 14.02 3.66 -15.31
N ARG A 14 13.34 4.63 -14.70
CA ARG A 14 12.80 4.51 -13.34
C ARG A 14 11.68 3.46 -13.29
N GLN A 15 10.83 3.45 -14.30
CA GLN A 15 9.79 2.42 -14.41
C GLN A 15 10.40 1.02 -14.56
N ALA A 16 11.42 0.87 -15.41
CA ALA A 16 12.15 -0.39 -15.56
C ALA A 16 12.85 -0.83 -14.25
N SER A 17 13.43 0.14 -13.52
CA SER A 17 14.01 -0.13 -12.19
C SER A 17 12.95 -0.61 -11.19
N LYS A 18 11.76 0.00 -11.21
CA LYS A 18 10.63 -0.42 -10.38
C LYS A 18 10.24 -1.87 -10.69
N PHE A 19 10.07 -2.23 -11.96
CA PHE A 19 9.73 -3.60 -12.32
C PHE A 19 10.78 -4.62 -11.88
N ARG A 20 12.07 -4.32 -12.05
CA ARG A 20 13.15 -5.19 -11.51
C ARG A 20 13.05 -5.36 -10.00
N PHE A 21 12.70 -4.29 -9.27
CA PHE A 21 12.48 -4.38 -7.82
C PHE A 21 11.28 -5.28 -7.51
N LEU A 22 10.14 -5.10 -8.20
CA LEU A 22 8.95 -5.91 -7.99
C LEU A 22 9.22 -7.40 -8.23
N ASP A 23 9.96 -7.73 -9.30
CA ASP A 23 10.35 -9.11 -9.63
C ASP A 23 11.25 -9.72 -8.54
N ALA A 24 12.21 -8.96 -8.03
CA ALA A 24 13.10 -9.43 -6.95
C ALA A 24 12.39 -9.50 -5.59
N PHE A 25 11.40 -8.64 -5.36
CA PHE A 25 10.73 -8.56 -4.07
C PHE A 25 9.66 -9.63 -3.88
N LEU A 26 9.04 -10.12 -4.95
CA LEU A 26 7.98 -11.13 -4.85
C LEU A 26 8.45 -12.43 -4.19
N PRO A 27 9.60 -13.04 -4.56
CA PRO A 27 10.12 -14.21 -3.85
C PRO A 27 10.44 -13.95 -2.37
N HIS A 28 10.87 -12.71 -2.04
CA HIS A 28 11.09 -12.33 -0.65
C HIS A 28 9.78 -12.30 0.15
N LEU A 29 8.71 -11.73 -0.40
CA LEU A 29 7.39 -11.76 0.21
C LEU A 29 6.89 -13.20 0.40
N GLU A 30 7.12 -14.08 -0.58
CA GLU A 30 6.78 -15.49 -0.47
C GLU A 30 7.53 -16.18 0.68
N ALA A 31 8.83 -15.93 0.82
CA ALA A 31 9.62 -16.45 1.94
C ALA A 31 9.12 -15.92 3.28
N LEU A 32 8.80 -14.63 3.37
CA LEU A 32 8.19 -14.03 4.55
C LEU A 32 6.86 -14.71 4.90
N ARG A 33 6.01 -14.95 3.91
CA ARG A 33 4.71 -15.61 4.11
C ARG A 33 4.87 -17.05 4.62
N ARG A 34 5.86 -17.78 4.10
CA ARG A 34 6.17 -19.16 4.53
C ARG A 34 6.82 -19.25 5.92
N SER A 35 7.34 -18.15 6.46
CA SER A 35 8.03 -18.15 7.75
C SER A 35 7.12 -18.47 8.94
N GLY A 36 5.80 -18.44 8.76
CA GLY A 36 4.81 -18.65 9.82
C GLY A 36 4.71 -17.51 10.83
N ARG A 37 5.46 -16.43 10.63
CA ARG A 37 5.43 -15.24 11.51
C ARG A 37 4.25 -14.34 11.16
N GLU A 38 3.73 -13.62 12.15
CA GLU A 38 2.85 -12.51 11.90
C GLU A 38 3.67 -11.30 11.45
N ILE A 39 3.30 -10.77 10.29
CA ILE A 39 4.06 -9.72 9.61
C ILE A 39 3.12 -8.60 9.17
N VAL A 40 3.54 -7.36 9.39
CA VAL A 40 2.93 -6.16 8.82
C VAL A 40 4.01 -5.40 8.04
N LEU A 41 3.74 -5.17 6.74
CA LEU A 41 4.59 -4.36 5.86
C LEU A 41 3.92 -2.99 5.70
N CYS A 42 4.57 -1.95 6.20
CA CYS A 42 4.05 -0.59 6.23
C CYS A 42 4.87 0.31 5.31
N GLY A 43 4.22 1.17 4.55
CA GLY A 43 4.91 2.20 3.80
C GLY A 43 4.27 2.57 2.48
N ASP A 44 5.02 3.33 1.69
CA ASP A 44 4.64 3.75 0.33
C ASP A 44 4.98 2.64 -0.67
N TRP A 45 3.95 2.05 -1.24
CA TRP A 45 4.05 1.02 -2.27
C TRP A 45 4.07 1.60 -3.69
N ASN A 46 3.85 2.90 -3.81
CA ASN A 46 3.83 3.60 -5.10
C ASN A 46 2.91 2.95 -6.16
N ILE A 47 1.88 2.20 -5.74
CA ILE A 47 0.90 1.53 -6.60
C ILE A 47 -0.49 1.70 -5.98
N ALA A 48 -1.44 2.24 -6.74
CA ALA A 48 -2.85 2.13 -6.44
C ALA A 48 -3.37 0.81 -7.04
N HIS A 49 -4.00 -0.05 -6.23
CA HIS A 49 -4.37 -1.41 -6.68
C HIS A 49 -5.59 -1.42 -7.59
N GLN A 50 -6.68 -0.81 -7.14
CA GLN A 50 -7.98 -0.88 -7.78
C GLN A 50 -8.50 0.52 -8.19
N PRO A 51 -9.49 0.60 -9.09
CA PRO A 51 -10.11 1.89 -9.45
C PRO A 51 -10.61 2.72 -8.27
N ILE A 52 -11.01 2.08 -7.18
CA ILE A 52 -11.42 2.75 -5.94
C ILE A 52 -10.26 3.47 -5.23
N ASP A 53 -9.01 3.14 -5.58
CA ASP A 53 -7.81 3.64 -4.91
C ASP A 53 -7.26 4.94 -5.50
N LEU A 54 -7.89 5.48 -6.54
CA LEU A 54 -7.56 6.81 -7.06
C LEU A 54 -8.75 7.50 -7.75
N LYS A 55 -8.82 8.83 -7.66
CA LYS A 55 -9.96 9.61 -8.16
C LYS A 55 -10.16 9.48 -9.67
N ASN A 56 -9.13 9.69 -10.44
CA ASN A 56 -9.18 9.78 -11.91
C ASN A 56 -8.61 8.52 -12.57
N TRP A 57 -9.03 7.33 -12.13
CA TRP A 57 -8.43 6.08 -12.57
C TRP A 57 -8.46 5.85 -14.09
N ARG A 58 -9.53 6.30 -14.79
CA ARG A 58 -9.65 6.11 -16.26
C ARG A 58 -8.54 6.77 -17.05
N SER A 59 -8.16 7.99 -16.69
CA SER A 59 -7.08 8.73 -17.33
C SER A 59 -5.68 8.31 -16.87
N ASN A 60 -5.57 7.56 -15.77
CA ASN A 60 -4.29 7.18 -15.16
C ASN A 60 -3.83 5.75 -15.51
N GLN A 61 -4.56 5.00 -16.35
CA GLN A 61 -4.24 3.61 -16.68
C GLN A 61 -2.87 3.40 -17.39
N LYS A 62 -2.29 4.47 -17.92
CA LYS A 62 -0.97 4.48 -18.57
C LYS A 62 0.10 5.18 -17.73
N ASN A 63 -0.23 5.55 -16.50
CA ASN A 63 0.69 6.25 -15.61
C ASN A 63 1.29 5.30 -14.58
N SER A 64 2.58 5.51 -14.28
CA SER A 64 3.25 4.80 -13.18
C SER A 64 2.45 4.90 -11.89
N GLY A 65 2.37 3.81 -11.17
CA GLY A 65 1.54 3.68 -9.97
C GLY A 65 0.14 3.15 -10.25
N PHE A 66 -0.29 3.06 -11.53
CA PHE A 66 -1.57 2.45 -11.90
C PHE A 66 -1.51 1.65 -13.21
N LEU A 67 -0.33 1.28 -13.65
CA LEU A 67 -0.16 0.41 -14.82
C LEU A 67 -0.81 -0.95 -14.57
N PRO A 68 -1.37 -1.59 -15.60
CA PRO A 68 -1.95 -2.93 -15.49
C PRO A 68 -1.00 -3.95 -14.84
N GLU A 69 0.28 -3.90 -15.19
CA GLU A 69 1.32 -4.81 -14.69
C GLU A 69 1.60 -4.59 -13.19
N GLU A 70 1.63 -3.33 -12.74
CA GLU A 70 1.80 -2.99 -11.32
C GLU A 70 0.61 -3.48 -10.48
N ARG A 71 -0.59 -3.27 -10.99
CA ARG A 71 -1.83 -3.73 -10.36
C ARG A 71 -1.91 -5.26 -10.31
N ALA A 72 -1.56 -5.92 -11.41
CA ALA A 72 -1.49 -7.38 -11.46
C ALA A 72 -0.48 -7.94 -10.44
N TRP A 73 0.66 -7.27 -10.27
CA TRP A 73 1.64 -7.65 -9.27
C TRP A 73 1.07 -7.56 -7.83
N LEU A 74 0.36 -6.48 -7.49
CA LEU A 74 -0.32 -6.38 -6.18
C LEU A 74 -1.42 -7.44 -6.03
N THR A 75 -2.16 -7.75 -7.09
CA THR A 75 -3.13 -8.84 -7.09
C THR A 75 -2.46 -10.17 -6.72
N ARG A 76 -1.27 -10.46 -7.28
CA ARG A 76 -0.50 -11.66 -6.88
C ARG A 76 -0.12 -11.66 -5.41
N VAL A 77 0.28 -10.51 -4.86
CA VAL A 77 0.60 -10.39 -3.42
C VAL A 77 -0.62 -10.75 -2.56
N PHE A 78 -1.81 -10.32 -2.95
CA PHE A 78 -3.03 -10.56 -2.18
C PHE A 78 -3.61 -11.95 -2.45
N ASP A 79 -3.82 -12.32 -3.70
CA ASP A 79 -4.59 -13.50 -4.07
C ASP A 79 -3.73 -14.77 -4.10
N GLU A 80 -2.46 -14.68 -4.57
CA GLU A 80 -1.58 -15.86 -4.67
C GLU A 80 -0.78 -16.07 -3.39
N LEU A 81 -0.15 -15.02 -2.82
CA LEU A 81 0.63 -15.13 -1.58
C LEU A 81 -0.23 -15.06 -0.32
N GLY A 82 -1.48 -14.60 -0.43
CA GLY A 82 -2.43 -14.55 0.67
C GLY A 82 -2.10 -13.49 1.72
N PHE A 83 -1.45 -12.39 1.33
CA PHE A 83 -1.39 -11.20 2.17
C PHE A 83 -2.70 -10.42 2.11
N VAL A 84 -2.94 -9.55 3.07
CA VAL A 84 -4.18 -8.79 3.22
C VAL A 84 -3.88 -7.29 3.16
N ASP A 85 -4.60 -6.56 2.31
CA ASP A 85 -4.72 -5.10 2.41
C ASP A 85 -5.59 -4.77 3.63
N VAL A 86 -4.95 -4.47 4.75
CA VAL A 86 -5.65 -4.32 6.03
C VAL A 86 -6.58 -3.12 6.02
N PHE A 87 -6.18 -2.02 5.35
CA PHE A 87 -7.06 -0.86 5.24
C PHE A 87 -8.37 -1.20 4.54
N ARG A 88 -8.31 -1.84 3.36
CA ARG A 88 -9.51 -2.19 2.60
C ARG A 88 -10.38 -3.24 3.28
N ARG A 89 -9.78 -4.11 4.08
CA ARG A 89 -10.53 -5.04 4.93
C ARG A 89 -11.42 -4.31 5.96
N VAL A 90 -10.92 -3.19 6.53
CA VAL A 90 -11.60 -2.43 7.60
C VAL A 90 -12.47 -1.32 7.03
N ASP A 91 -11.97 -0.58 6.02
CA ASP A 91 -12.65 0.55 5.40
C ASP A 91 -12.80 0.36 3.88
N PRO A 92 -13.93 -0.20 3.41
CA PRO A 92 -14.20 -0.43 2.00
C PRO A 92 -14.69 0.83 1.25
N ARG A 93 -14.83 1.97 1.92
CA ARG A 93 -15.42 3.18 1.34
C ARG A 93 -14.54 3.76 0.24
N PRO A 94 -15.12 4.36 -0.81
CA PRO A 94 -14.40 5.08 -1.85
C PRO A 94 -13.81 6.40 -1.32
N GLU A 95 -12.97 7.02 -2.14
CA GLU A 95 -12.41 8.36 -1.90
C GLU A 95 -11.56 8.46 -0.62
N ARG A 96 -10.95 7.35 -0.24
CA ARG A 96 -10.01 7.23 0.87
C ARG A 96 -8.60 7.15 0.30
N TYR A 97 -7.89 8.28 0.28
CA TYR A 97 -6.57 8.41 -0.34
C TYR A 97 -5.52 8.75 0.71
N THR A 98 -4.27 8.43 0.39
CA THR A 98 -3.12 8.68 1.27
C THR A 98 -2.12 9.65 0.67
N TRP A 99 -2.22 9.95 -0.63
CA TRP A 99 -1.34 10.88 -1.33
C TRP A 99 -2.12 11.83 -2.25
N TRP A 100 -1.68 13.08 -2.32
CA TRP A 100 -2.23 14.11 -3.23
C TRP A 100 -1.09 14.93 -3.84
N SER A 101 -1.13 15.09 -5.16
CA SER A 101 -0.19 15.99 -5.85
C SER A 101 -0.20 17.39 -5.23
N ASN A 102 0.98 18.02 -5.19
CA ASN A 102 1.10 19.43 -4.79
C ASN A 102 0.59 20.40 -5.87
N ARG A 103 0.14 19.88 -7.03
CA ARG A 103 -0.36 20.67 -8.16
C ARG A 103 -1.90 20.78 -8.14
N GLY A 104 -2.43 21.90 -8.65
CA GLY A 104 -3.82 22.02 -9.07
C GLY A 104 -4.88 21.89 -7.98
N GLN A 105 -4.63 22.19 -6.72
CA GLN A 105 -5.57 22.06 -5.60
C GLN A 105 -6.04 20.60 -5.35
N ALA A 106 -5.18 19.62 -5.65
CA ALA A 106 -5.54 18.20 -5.55
C ALA A 106 -6.04 17.82 -4.16
N TRP A 107 -5.41 18.35 -3.12
CA TRP A 107 -5.83 18.14 -1.72
C TRP A 107 -7.25 18.68 -1.47
N ALA A 108 -7.50 19.94 -1.78
CA ALA A 108 -8.80 20.59 -1.54
C ALA A 108 -9.95 19.92 -2.28
N LYS A 109 -9.67 19.37 -3.47
CA LYS A 109 -10.65 18.67 -4.32
C LYS A 109 -10.71 17.17 -4.08
N ASN A 110 -9.93 16.65 -3.14
CA ASN A 110 -9.74 15.24 -2.88
C ASN A 110 -9.40 14.42 -4.16
N VAL A 111 -8.53 14.97 -5.01
CA VAL A 111 -8.00 14.26 -6.18
C VAL A 111 -6.73 13.54 -5.77
N GLY A 112 -6.90 12.41 -5.12
CA GLY A 112 -5.83 11.66 -4.47
C GLY A 112 -5.67 10.24 -4.98
N TRP A 113 -4.64 9.59 -4.46
CA TRP A 113 -4.27 8.20 -4.66
C TRP A 113 -4.07 7.53 -3.31
N ARG A 114 -4.46 6.28 -3.17
CA ARG A 114 -4.07 5.43 -2.03
C ARG A 114 -2.91 4.55 -2.48
N ILE A 115 -1.73 4.92 -2.07
CA ILE A 115 -0.46 4.26 -2.41
C ILE A 115 0.35 3.83 -1.18
N ASP A 116 -0.07 4.28 0.00
CA ASP A 116 0.46 3.83 1.27
C ASP A 116 -0.40 2.71 1.84
N TYR A 117 0.24 1.66 2.33
CA TYR A 117 -0.44 0.45 2.81
C TYR A 117 0.12 -0.02 4.15
N GLN A 118 -0.72 -0.75 4.86
CA GLN A 118 -0.31 -1.78 5.79
C GLN A 118 -0.79 -3.12 5.21
N ILE A 119 0.14 -3.86 4.62
CA ILE A 119 -0.12 -5.19 4.07
C ILE A 119 0.35 -6.22 5.09
N ALA A 120 -0.51 -7.16 5.46
CA ALA A 120 -0.24 -8.04 6.57
C ALA A 120 -0.56 -9.50 6.29
N THR A 121 0.03 -10.41 7.08
CA THR A 121 -0.39 -11.80 7.13
C THR A 121 -1.82 -11.93 7.66
N PRO A 122 -2.60 -12.96 7.23
CA PRO A 122 -4.01 -13.07 7.58
C PRO A 122 -4.31 -13.08 9.08
N GLY A 123 -3.44 -13.69 9.88
CA GLY A 123 -3.67 -13.80 11.33
C GLY A 123 -3.71 -12.44 12.01
N ILE A 124 -2.68 -11.58 11.80
CA ILE A 124 -2.67 -10.25 12.39
C ILE A 124 -3.67 -9.32 11.67
N ALA A 125 -3.87 -9.47 10.36
CA ALA A 125 -4.89 -8.70 9.64
C ALA A 125 -6.29 -8.90 10.21
N ALA A 126 -6.62 -10.11 10.68
CA ALA A 126 -7.89 -10.42 11.33
C ALA A 126 -8.08 -9.72 12.67
N ARG A 127 -7.01 -9.20 13.27
CA ARG A 127 -7.02 -8.47 14.54
C ARG A 127 -7.19 -6.95 14.36
N ALA A 128 -7.21 -6.44 13.13
CA ALA A 128 -7.46 -5.02 12.88
C ALA A 128 -8.88 -4.62 13.34
N ARG A 129 -8.98 -3.56 14.15
CA ARG A 129 -10.22 -3.04 14.73
C ARG A 129 -10.69 -1.75 14.09
N SER A 130 -9.75 -0.87 13.80
CA SER A 130 -10.04 0.41 13.15
C SER A 130 -8.97 0.75 12.12
N ALA A 131 -9.36 1.58 11.15
CA ALA A 131 -8.45 2.13 10.17
C ALA A 131 -8.83 3.58 9.86
N SER A 132 -7.84 4.46 9.79
CA SER A 132 -8.06 5.86 9.46
C SER A 132 -6.90 6.43 8.65
N ILE A 133 -7.18 7.51 7.93
CA ILE A 133 -6.18 8.32 7.25
C ILE A 133 -6.22 9.71 7.89
N TYR A 134 -5.09 10.14 8.45
CA TYR A 134 -5.00 11.41 9.16
C TYR A 134 -4.92 12.58 8.17
N VAL A 135 -6.04 13.28 8.00
CA VAL A 135 -6.18 14.42 7.08
C VAL A 135 -6.48 15.76 7.78
N ASN A 136 -6.49 15.78 9.12
CA ASN A 136 -6.87 16.97 9.87
C ASN A 136 -5.89 18.14 9.72
N ARG A 137 -4.60 17.83 9.55
CA ARG A 137 -3.55 18.81 9.31
C ARG A 137 -2.60 18.28 8.24
N ARG A 138 -2.46 19.02 7.15
CA ARG A 138 -1.50 18.70 6.10
C ARG A 138 -0.10 19.15 6.48
N PHE A 139 0.87 18.25 6.49
CA PHE A 139 2.30 18.50 6.70
C PHE A 139 3.19 17.79 5.67
N SER A 140 2.59 17.02 4.79
CA SER A 140 3.22 16.30 3.66
C SER A 140 2.23 16.23 2.50
N ASP A 141 2.66 15.78 1.35
CA ASP A 141 1.80 15.31 0.25
C ASP A 141 1.24 13.90 0.51
N HIS A 142 1.80 13.16 1.47
CA HIS A 142 1.20 11.95 2.05
C HIS A 142 0.49 12.24 3.38
N ALA A 143 -0.52 11.46 3.68
CA ALA A 143 -1.20 11.43 4.96
C ALA A 143 -0.94 10.10 5.68
N PRO A 144 -0.68 10.11 7.01
CA PRO A 144 -0.49 8.89 7.77
C PRO A 144 -1.67 7.94 7.68
N LEU A 145 -1.40 6.70 7.37
CA LEU A 145 -2.34 5.59 7.49
C LEU A 145 -2.19 4.96 8.87
N VAL A 146 -3.25 4.99 9.66
CA VAL A 146 -3.30 4.46 11.03
C VAL A 146 -4.23 3.28 11.09
N ILE A 147 -3.77 2.18 11.67
CA ILE A 147 -4.59 0.97 11.90
C ILE A 147 -4.34 0.50 13.34
N ASP A 148 -5.42 0.27 14.08
CA ASP A 148 -5.38 -0.28 15.42
C ASP A 148 -5.63 -1.79 15.36
N TYR A 149 -4.75 -2.55 16.04
CA TYR A 149 -4.83 -3.99 16.11
C TYR A 149 -5.07 -4.44 17.55
N ASP A 150 -6.02 -5.35 17.76
CA ASP A 150 -6.21 -6.07 19.00
C ASP A 150 -5.19 -7.23 19.07
N TYR A 151 -3.93 -6.87 19.35
CA TYR A 151 -2.80 -7.78 19.33
C TYR A 151 -1.78 -7.45 20.42
N GLU A 152 -1.50 -8.42 21.29
CA GLU A 152 -0.48 -8.28 22.30
C GLU A 152 0.89 -8.68 21.75
N LEU A 153 1.85 -7.76 21.85
CA LEU A 153 3.24 -8.07 21.56
C LEU A 153 3.80 -8.98 22.64
N ARG A 154 4.20 -10.17 22.27
CA ARG A 154 4.94 -11.04 23.20
C ARG A 154 6.34 -10.44 23.41
N PRO A 155 6.84 -10.33 24.66
CA PRO A 155 8.23 -10.00 24.88
C PRO A 155 9.09 -11.03 24.13
N ALA A 156 10.19 -10.56 23.51
CA ALA A 156 11.16 -11.48 22.93
C ALA A 156 11.52 -12.48 24.03
N SER A 157 11.24 -13.76 23.82
CA SER A 157 11.75 -14.82 24.70
C SER A 157 13.25 -14.61 24.76
N GLY A 158 13.77 -14.31 25.94
CA GLY A 158 15.13 -13.88 26.20
C GLY A 158 16.16 -14.71 25.42
N ALA A 159 17.13 -14.00 24.85
CA ALA A 159 18.33 -14.58 24.30
C ALA A 159 19.16 -15.22 25.41
#